data_a2640e0d0084c8f6e2c2726edb9da0b2
#
_entry.id   a2640e0d0084c8f6e2c2726edb9da0b2
#
_cell.length_a   1.000
_cell.length_b   1.000
_cell.length_c   1.000
_cell.angle_alpha   90.00
_cell.angle_beta   90.00
_cell.angle_gamma   90.00
#
_symmetry.space_group_name_H-M   'P 1'
#
loop_
_entity.id
_entity.type
_entity.pdbx_description
1 polymer ?
#
loop_
_entity_poly.entity_id
_entity_poly.type
_entity_poly.pdbx_seq_one_letter_code
_entity_poly.pdbx_strand_id
1 'polypeptide(L)'
;MDHAGLVCHELVKHPAALRVAVVTETYPPEINGVAMSTGRLVEGLVAAGHRVDLIRPRQPHEGGEPGARAPSSGLDEMLARGIPLPKYAQLQLGLPARQLLLRRWSRQRPDIVQLVTEGPLGWSALAAARKLQLPVIS
;
A
#
# COMPACT_ATOMS: atom_id res chain seq x y z
N MET A 1 -42.05 7.46 1.37
CA MET A 1 -40.67 7.35 1.83
C MET A 1 -39.87 6.48 0.88
N ASP A 2 -38.75 6.95 0.50
CA ASP A 2 -37.95 6.31 -0.53
C ASP A 2 -36.94 5.34 0.08
N HIS A 3 -37.14 4.05 -0.10
CA HIS A 3 -36.20 3.05 0.39
C HIS A 3 -34.85 3.14 -0.29
N ALA A 4 -34.80 3.48 -1.55
CA ALA A 4 -33.53 3.64 -2.28
C ALA A 4 -32.71 4.79 -1.70
N GLY A 5 -33.35 5.92 -1.40
CA GLY A 5 -32.69 7.04 -0.74
C GLY A 5 -32.20 6.69 0.66
N LEU A 6 -32.97 5.91 1.40
CA LEU A 6 -32.57 5.46 2.72
C LEU A 6 -31.34 4.54 2.67
N VAL A 7 -31.33 3.59 1.74
CA VAL A 7 -30.20 2.66 1.55
C VAL A 7 -28.95 3.43 1.12
N CYS A 8 -29.06 4.35 0.19
CA CYS A 8 -27.95 5.21 -0.23
C CYS A 8 -27.40 6.02 0.94
N HIS A 9 -28.29 6.56 1.77
CA HIS A 9 -27.91 7.33 2.94
C HIS A 9 -27.13 6.49 3.94
N GLU A 10 -27.56 5.27 4.18
CA GLU A 10 -26.84 4.35 5.07
C GLU A 10 -25.48 3.98 4.53
N LEU A 11 -25.34 3.72 3.22
CA LEU A 11 -24.07 3.43 2.59
C LEU A 11 -23.08 4.60 2.70
N VAL A 12 -23.57 5.83 2.60
CA VAL A 12 -22.74 7.02 2.78
C VAL A 12 -22.43 7.27 4.25
N LYS A 13 -23.40 7.04 5.11
CA LYS A 13 -23.30 7.33 6.55
C LYS A 13 -22.40 6.32 7.27
N HIS A 14 -22.40 5.06 6.82
CA HIS A 14 -21.66 3.99 7.46
C HIS A 14 -20.80 3.23 6.45
N PRO A 15 -19.86 3.92 5.80
CA PRO A 15 -18.93 3.20 4.95
C PRO A 15 -18.16 2.21 5.81
N ALA A 16 -18.14 0.96 5.40
CA ALA A 16 -17.34 -0.04 6.08
C ALA A 16 -15.87 0.39 6.03
N ALA A 17 -15.15 0.21 7.14
CA ALA A 17 -13.72 0.42 7.14
C ALA A 17 -13.07 -0.55 6.16
N LEU A 18 -12.31 -0.02 5.22
CA LEU A 18 -11.62 -0.81 4.22
C LEU A 18 -10.20 -1.12 4.68
N ARG A 19 -9.70 -2.25 4.20
CA ARG A 19 -8.27 -2.55 4.24
C ARG A 19 -7.70 -2.23 2.86
N VAL A 20 -6.88 -1.20 2.79
CA VAL A 20 -6.30 -0.70 1.54
C VAL A 20 -4.82 -1.06 1.51
N ALA A 21 -4.40 -1.86 0.54
CA ALA A 21 -2.99 -2.09 0.29
C ALA A 21 -2.47 -0.98 -0.61
N VAL A 22 -1.47 -0.25 -0.16
CA VAL A 22 -0.81 0.81 -0.92
C VAL A 22 0.59 0.34 -1.28
N VAL A 23 0.86 0.19 -2.56
CA VAL A 23 2.15 -0.28 -3.06
C VAL A 23 2.85 0.86 -3.77
N THR A 24 4.01 1.22 -3.29
CA THR A 24 4.79 2.33 -3.83
C THR A 24 6.28 2.04 -3.78
N GLU A 25 7.01 2.54 -4.76
CA GLU A 25 8.48 2.48 -4.76
C GLU A 25 9.10 3.66 -4.02
N THR A 26 8.33 4.67 -3.71
CA THR A 26 8.80 5.89 -3.04
C THR A 26 7.85 6.31 -1.92
N TYR A 27 8.42 6.72 -0.79
CA TYR A 27 7.65 7.13 0.38
C TYR A 27 8.51 8.09 1.23
N PRO A 28 7.91 8.96 2.03
CA PRO A 28 8.69 9.79 2.96
C PRO A 28 9.66 8.93 3.81
N PRO A 29 10.87 9.38 4.13
CA PRO A 29 11.36 10.75 3.97
C PRO A 29 11.97 11.08 2.59
N GLU A 30 11.82 10.24 1.58
CA GLU A 30 12.22 10.62 0.23
C GLU A 30 11.49 11.89 -0.19
N ILE A 31 12.23 12.82 -0.80
CA ILE A 31 11.68 14.13 -1.16
C ILE A 31 11.41 14.16 -2.66
N ASN A 32 10.18 13.81 -3.02
CA ASN A 32 9.67 13.93 -4.38
C ASN A 32 8.14 14.02 -4.32
N GLY A 33 7.52 14.45 -5.40
CA GLY A 33 6.07 14.68 -5.43
C GLY A 33 5.25 13.44 -5.16
N VAL A 34 5.68 12.30 -5.68
CA VAL A 34 4.96 11.02 -5.49
C VAL A 34 5.06 10.57 -4.04
N ALA A 35 6.25 10.63 -3.44
CA ALA A 35 6.44 10.26 -2.04
C ALA A 35 5.58 11.11 -1.12
N MET A 36 5.57 12.42 -1.33
CA MET A 36 4.79 13.35 -0.51
C MET A 36 3.29 13.11 -0.66
N SER A 37 2.81 12.93 -1.88
CA SER A 37 1.40 12.64 -2.14
C SER A 37 0.96 11.31 -1.55
N THR A 38 1.81 10.29 -1.66
CA THR A 38 1.53 8.96 -1.09
C THR A 38 1.46 9.02 0.42
N GLY A 39 2.38 9.76 1.05
CA GLY A 39 2.35 9.95 2.51
C GLY A 39 1.03 10.58 2.97
N ARG A 40 0.58 11.61 2.27
CA ARG A 40 -0.71 12.27 2.57
C ARG A 40 -1.91 11.34 2.34
N LEU A 41 -1.85 10.54 1.27
CA LEU A 41 -2.91 9.55 1.01
C LEU A 41 -3.01 8.54 2.16
N VAL A 42 -1.89 7.98 2.59
CA VAL A 42 -1.85 7.02 3.70
C VAL A 42 -2.37 7.65 4.98
N GLU A 43 -1.89 8.83 5.34
CA GLU A 43 -2.36 9.57 6.51
C GLU A 43 -3.87 9.84 6.46
N GLY A 44 -4.36 10.26 5.30
CA GLY A 44 -5.78 10.53 5.10
C GLY A 44 -6.65 9.29 5.24
N LEU A 45 -6.21 8.16 4.69
CA LEU A 45 -6.94 6.90 4.82
C LEU A 45 -6.99 6.43 6.28
N VAL A 46 -5.88 6.51 6.99
CA VAL A 46 -5.83 6.15 8.41
C VAL A 46 -6.73 7.08 9.23
N ALA A 47 -6.66 8.38 8.98
CA ALA A 47 -7.50 9.36 9.67
C ALA A 47 -9.01 9.15 9.39
N ALA A 48 -9.35 8.64 8.21
CA ALA A 48 -10.73 8.30 7.85
C ALA A 48 -11.23 6.98 8.46
N GLY A 49 -10.39 6.27 9.21
CA GLY A 49 -10.75 5.03 9.87
C GLY A 49 -10.48 3.76 9.07
N HIS A 50 -9.82 3.86 7.94
CA HIS A 50 -9.40 2.69 7.16
C HIS A 50 -8.11 2.10 7.70
N ARG A 51 -7.89 0.82 7.42
CA ARG A 51 -6.60 0.19 7.67
C ARG A 51 -5.78 0.22 6.40
N VAL A 52 -4.53 0.63 6.54
CA VAL A 52 -3.61 0.71 5.40
C VAL A 52 -2.52 -0.34 5.58
N ASP A 53 -2.31 -1.12 4.54
CA ASP A 53 -1.17 -2.04 4.40
C ASP A 53 -0.22 -1.42 3.39
N LEU A 54 0.85 -0.80 3.90
CA LEU A 54 1.82 -0.07 3.07
C LEU A 54 2.97 -1.01 2.70
N ILE A 55 3.17 -1.18 1.40
CA ILE A 55 4.24 -1.99 0.86
C ILE A 55 5.19 -1.07 0.08
N ARG A 56 6.43 -1.00 0.52
CA ARG A 56 7.44 -0.13 -0.05
C ARG A 56 8.83 -0.73 0.08
N PRO A 57 9.82 -0.27 -0.70
CA PRO A 57 11.20 -0.69 -0.50
C PRO A 57 11.74 -0.18 0.83
N ARG A 58 12.64 -0.95 1.40
CA ARG A 58 13.41 -0.51 2.54
C ARG A 58 14.33 0.64 2.13
N GLN A 59 14.36 1.68 2.92
CA GLN A 59 15.22 2.83 2.66
C GLN A 59 16.61 2.64 3.28
N PRO A 60 17.65 3.33 2.75
CA PRO A 60 19.03 3.10 3.20
C PRO A 60 19.28 3.32 4.70
N HIS A 61 18.55 4.25 5.30
CA HIS A 61 18.69 4.55 6.73
C HIS A 61 17.95 3.57 7.63
N GLU A 62 17.12 2.71 7.07
CA GLU A 62 16.37 1.72 7.84
C GLU A 62 17.21 0.46 8.00
N GLY A 63 17.53 0.12 9.23
CA GLY A 63 18.26 -1.10 9.54
C GLY A 63 17.37 -2.34 9.50
N GLY A 64 17.99 -3.50 9.61
CA GLY A 64 17.30 -4.77 9.70
C GLY A 64 16.99 -5.43 8.35
N GLU A 65 16.37 -6.58 8.43
CA GLU A 65 15.99 -7.36 7.26
C GLU A 65 14.67 -6.87 6.66
N PRO A 66 14.46 -7.08 5.35
CA PRO A 66 13.15 -6.87 4.75
C PRO A 66 12.08 -7.72 5.42
N GLY A 67 10.87 -7.22 5.47
CA GLY A 67 9.73 -7.93 6.05
C GLY A 67 8.74 -7.01 6.72
N ALA A 68 7.81 -7.62 7.45
CA ALA A 68 6.79 -6.88 8.17
C ALA A 68 7.39 -6.12 9.35
N ARG A 69 6.95 -4.88 9.52
CA ARG A 69 7.27 -4.07 10.70
C ARG A 69 6.19 -4.23 11.76
N ALA A 70 6.53 -3.83 12.98
CA ALA A 70 5.54 -3.77 14.04
C ALA A 70 4.37 -2.87 13.63
N PRO A 71 3.12 -3.34 13.74
CA PRO A 71 1.97 -2.54 13.35
C PRO A 71 1.82 -1.31 14.26
N SER A 72 1.39 -0.23 13.67
CA SER A 72 0.95 0.96 14.39
C SER A 72 -0.54 1.17 14.17
N SER A 73 -1.13 2.15 14.85
CA SER A 73 -2.58 2.38 14.80
C SER A 73 -3.06 2.64 13.36
N GLY A 74 -3.76 1.66 12.78
CA GLY A 74 -4.31 1.73 11.44
C GLY A 74 -3.33 1.52 10.29
N LEU A 75 -2.04 1.41 10.58
CA LEU A 75 -0.99 1.26 9.56
C LEU A 75 -0.15 0.01 9.80
N ASP A 76 -0.15 -0.87 8.83
CA ASP A 76 0.77 -2.00 8.76
C ASP A 76 1.76 -1.73 7.63
N GLU A 77 3.03 -2.04 7.84
CA GLU A 77 4.06 -1.85 6.83
C GLU A 77 4.79 -3.15 6.51
N MET A 78 5.06 -3.36 5.24
CA MET A 78 5.97 -4.39 4.77
C MET A 78 7.07 -3.75 3.94
N LEU A 79 8.31 -4.01 4.31
CA LEU A 79 9.48 -3.51 3.59
C LEU A 79 9.98 -4.59 2.63
N ALA A 80 9.97 -4.27 1.35
CA ALA A 80 10.57 -5.10 0.33
C ALA A 80 12.06 -4.78 0.20
N ARG A 81 12.81 -5.68 -0.41
CA ARG A 81 14.18 -5.38 -0.79
C ARG A 81 14.18 -4.22 -1.80
N GLY A 82 15.12 -3.31 -1.65
CA GLY A 82 15.32 -2.22 -2.58
C GLY A 82 16.77 -2.14 -3.02
N ILE A 83 16.98 -1.60 -4.20
CA ILE A 83 18.32 -1.26 -4.70
C ILE A 83 18.34 0.23 -5.05
N PRO A 84 19.45 0.94 -4.78
CA PRO A 84 19.56 2.34 -5.15
C PRO A 84 19.59 2.50 -6.68
N LEU A 85 18.92 3.55 -7.17
CA LEU A 85 19.03 3.89 -8.59
C LEU A 85 20.39 4.52 -8.87
N PRO A 86 21.05 4.16 -9.98
CA PRO A 86 22.42 4.59 -10.24
C PRO A 86 22.64 6.11 -10.24
N LYS A 87 21.66 6.88 -10.73
CA LYS A 87 21.73 8.34 -10.78
C LYS A 87 21.07 9.04 -9.60
N TYR A 88 20.33 8.31 -8.80
CA TYR A 88 19.53 8.85 -7.71
C TYR A 88 19.69 7.94 -6.49
N ALA A 89 20.84 8.02 -5.85
CA ALA A 89 21.19 7.14 -4.72
C ALA A 89 20.20 7.22 -3.54
N GLN A 90 19.43 8.30 -3.47
CA GLN A 90 18.40 8.50 -2.43
C GLN A 90 17.12 7.74 -2.73
N LEU A 91 16.91 7.32 -3.98
CA LEU A 91 15.74 6.58 -4.39
C LEU A 91 16.04 5.10 -4.43
N GLN A 92 15.10 4.30 -3.96
CA GLN A 92 15.20 2.85 -3.99
C GLN A 92 14.22 2.29 -5.02
N LEU A 93 14.70 1.34 -5.82
CA LEU A 93 13.85 0.54 -6.68
C LEU A 93 13.50 -0.74 -5.95
N GLY A 94 12.22 -1.04 -5.80
CA GLY A 94 11.77 -2.26 -5.15
C GLY A 94 12.12 -3.50 -5.99
N LEU A 95 12.63 -4.53 -5.33
CA LEU A 95 12.82 -5.82 -5.99
C LEU A 95 11.51 -6.60 -6.03
N PRO A 96 11.37 -7.56 -6.97
CA PRO A 96 10.18 -8.38 -7.05
C PRO A 96 9.88 -9.10 -5.72
N ALA A 97 8.63 -9.05 -5.31
CA ALA A 97 8.20 -9.58 -4.02
C ALA A 97 6.88 -10.36 -4.12
N ARG A 98 6.62 -10.98 -5.28
CA ARG A 98 5.34 -11.66 -5.55
C ARG A 98 4.98 -12.70 -4.48
N GLN A 99 5.92 -13.56 -4.10
CA GLN A 99 5.65 -14.62 -3.12
C GLN A 99 5.34 -14.07 -1.73
N LEU A 100 6.07 -13.04 -1.32
CA LEU A 100 5.81 -12.36 -0.06
C LEU A 100 4.42 -11.75 -0.02
N LEU A 101 4.03 -11.08 -1.11
CA LEU A 101 2.71 -10.46 -1.23
C LEU A 101 1.60 -11.50 -1.27
N LEU A 102 1.79 -12.60 -1.98
CA LEU A 102 0.81 -13.69 -2.00
C LEU A 102 0.58 -14.25 -0.59
N ARG A 103 1.64 -14.49 0.18
CA ARG A 103 1.52 -14.97 1.55
C ARG A 103 0.83 -13.95 2.45
N ARG A 104 1.26 -12.71 2.37
CA ARG A 104 0.72 -11.63 3.19
C ARG A 104 -0.77 -11.42 2.93
N TRP A 105 -1.15 -11.28 1.68
CA TRP A 105 -2.52 -11.01 1.30
C TRP A 105 -3.44 -12.23 1.39
N SER A 106 -2.89 -13.41 1.40
CA SER A 106 -3.67 -14.62 1.72
C SER A 106 -4.06 -14.69 3.19
N ARG A 107 -3.24 -14.12 4.08
CA ARG A 107 -3.54 -14.05 5.52
C ARG A 107 -4.36 -12.83 5.88
N GLN A 108 -4.05 -11.70 5.27
CA GLN A 108 -4.71 -10.42 5.52
C GLN A 108 -5.14 -9.84 4.19
N ARG A 109 -6.28 -10.29 3.70
CA ARG A 109 -6.78 -9.90 2.39
C ARG A 109 -7.16 -8.42 2.36
N PRO A 110 -6.55 -7.59 1.50
CA PRO A 110 -7.00 -6.23 1.31
C PRO A 110 -8.32 -6.21 0.54
N ASP A 111 -9.11 -5.17 0.75
CA ASP A 111 -10.31 -4.93 -0.02
C ASP A 111 -9.99 -4.33 -1.39
N ILE A 112 -8.92 -3.57 -1.45
CA ILE A 112 -8.46 -2.92 -2.68
C ILE A 112 -6.94 -2.72 -2.62
N VAL A 113 -6.31 -2.78 -3.78
CA VAL A 113 -4.87 -2.55 -3.94
C VAL A 113 -4.67 -1.29 -4.77
N GLN A 114 -3.99 -0.30 -4.19
CA GLN A 114 -3.59 0.93 -4.88
C GLN A 114 -2.13 0.80 -5.30
N LEU A 115 -1.88 0.74 -6.60
CA LEU A 115 -0.53 0.80 -7.15
C LEU A 115 -0.18 2.26 -7.45
N VAL A 116 0.76 2.79 -6.71
CA VAL A 116 1.13 4.21 -6.84
C VAL A 116 2.18 4.41 -7.92
N THR A 117 3.15 3.51 -7.97
CA THR A 117 4.26 3.61 -8.92
C THR A 117 4.41 2.33 -9.73
N GLU A 118 4.84 2.48 -10.98
CA GLU A 118 5.22 1.37 -11.82
C GLU A 118 6.67 0.97 -11.53
N GLY A 119 6.92 -0.33 -11.51
CA GLY A 119 8.24 -0.88 -11.26
C GLY A 119 8.15 -2.32 -10.83
N PRO A 120 9.28 -2.98 -10.51
CA PRO A 120 9.29 -4.40 -10.16
C PRO A 120 8.38 -4.75 -8.98
N LEU A 121 8.35 -3.89 -7.96
CA LEU A 121 7.45 -4.10 -6.81
C LEU A 121 5.99 -3.96 -7.22
N GLY A 122 5.67 -2.91 -7.98
CA GLY A 122 4.31 -2.70 -8.48
C GLY A 122 3.84 -3.84 -9.39
N TRP A 123 4.70 -4.33 -10.24
CA TRP A 123 4.38 -5.47 -11.13
C TRP A 123 4.17 -6.76 -10.33
N SER A 124 4.98 -6.98 -9.30
CA SER A 124 4.80 -8.11 -8.38
C SER A 124 3.46 -8.02 -7.65
N ALA A 125 3.10 -6.83 -7.21
CA ALA A 125 1.82 -6.57 -6.56
C ALA A 125 0.64 -6.82 -7.49
N LEU A 126 0.74 -6.35 -8.73
CA LEU A 126 -0.29 -6.59 -9.74
C LEU A 126 -0.47 -8.09 -10.00
N ALA A 127 0.61 -8.84 -10.15
CA ALA A 127 0.57 -10.27 -10.36
C ALA A 127 -0.08 -11.01 -9.17
N ALA A 128 0.30 -10.64 -7.95
CA ALA A 128 -0.28 -11.21 -6.73
C ALA A 128 -1.76 -10.87 -6.59
N ALA A 129 -2.14 -9.62 -6.86
CA ALA A 129 -3.53 -9.18 -6.80
C ALA A 129 -4.40 -9.91 -7.81
N ARG A 130 -3.92 -10.09 -9.04
CA ARG A 130 -4.63 -10.84 -10.06
C ARG A 130 -4.85 -12.29 -9.65
N LYS A 131 -3.83 -12.93 -9.11
CA LYS A 131 -3.95 -14.31 -8.66
C LYS A 131 -4.98 -14.47 -7.54
N LEU A 132 -5.04 -13.51 -6.65
CA LEU A 132 -5.99 -13.49 -5.52
C LEU A 132 -7.33 -12.84 -5.87
N GLN A 133 -7.50 -12.38 -7.10
CA GLN A 133 -8.71 -11.70 -7.58
C GLN A 133 -9.05 -10.45 -6.74
N LEU A 134 -8.03 -9.67 -6.41
CA LEU A 134 -8.20 -8.41 -5.68
C LEU A 134 -8.45 -7.25 -6.63
N PRO A 135 -9.35 -6.32 -6.30
CA PRO A 135 -9.51 -5.09 -7.05
C PRO A 135 -8.22 -4.27 -7.01
N VAL A 136 -7.83 -3.69 -8.14
CA VAL A 136 -6.61 -2.89 -8.28
C VAL A 136 -6.94 -1.54 -8.89
N ILE A 137 -6.38 -0.49 -8.30
CA ILE A 137 -6.39 0.87 -8.84
C ILE A 137 -4.93 1.28 -9.10
N SER A 138 -4.70 1.92 -10.21
CA SER A 138 -3.39 2.48 -10.54
C SER A 138 -3.50 3.93 -10.98
#